data_cd8aebf0c4563c1cd408e236774bf1b6
#
_entry.id   cd8aebf0c4563c1cd408e236774bf1b6
#
_cell.length_a   1.000
_cell.length_b   1.000
_cell.length_c   1.000
_cell.angle_alpha   90.00
_cell.angle_beta   90.00
_cell.angle_gamma   90.00
#
_symmetry.space_group_name_H-M   'P 1'
#
loop_
_entity.id
_entity.type
_entity.pdbx_description
1 polymer ?
#
loop_
_entity_poly.entity_id
_entity_poly.type
_entity_poly.pdbx_seq_one_letter_code
_entity_poly.pdbx_strand_id
1 'polypeptide(L)'
;MLPVFLRWGDLLDAKRIAESLDRLEKLRKSVRNSVVFFIIIVSLPFLSIFVESEIYQIYQFCIGGVALIGIIFGSTINKKKRVYKKLYNEVIVRTVFERYFDIREFNSDYGIPYSAIKNTRMMKMGNTYSSNDFLCGEYKNIAFSQSDVTISEEHYTGRQKTSITYFKGRWMVFDFNKNFDCDLLVHDKSFNYADHRKNLFSKEFEKIRFENIEFNKAFESYTNNEQEAFYIITPHIMDSMTELREKTNGALIFCFCRNQLHIGVNNRRDAFEPPIFRPIDVESAISDISYDVSIITRFVDELNLDRKVYKK
;
A
#
# COMPACT_ATOMS: atom_id res chain seq x y z
N MET A 1 32.17 0.47 2.49
CA MET A 1 33.04 -0.64 2.94
C MET A 1 32.16 -1.84 3.28
N LEU A 2 32.13 -2.86 2.41
CA LEU A 2 31.47 -4.14 2.69
C LEU A 2 32.34 -4.93 3.68
N PRO A 3 31.78 -5.51 4.75
CA PRO A 3 32.58 -6.34 5.65
C PRO A 3 32.90 -7.67 4.99
N VAL A 4 34.18 -7.95 4.92
CA VAL A 4 34.80 -9.21 4.47
C VAL A 4 34.52 -10.29 5.50
N PHE A 5 33.53 -11.18 5.23
CA PHE A 5 33.48 -12.56 5.69
C PHE A 5 32.45 -13.33 4.82
N LEU A 6 32.82 -13.63 3.59
CA LEU A 6 32.06 -14.53 2.72
C LEU A 6 32.50 -15.98 3.00
N ARG A 7 31.64 -16.78 3.62
CA ARG A 7 31.72 -18.26 3.61
C ARG A 7 31.33 -18.78 2.23
N TRP A 8 31.77 -19.99 1.90
CA TRP A 8 31.46 -20.63 0.58
C TRP A 8 29.95 -20.70 0.26
N GLY A 9 29.06 -20.72 1.27
CA GLY A 9 27.61 -20.57 1.09
C GLY A 9 27.22 -19.23 0.51
N ASP A 10 27.84 -18.16 0.94
CA ASP A 10 27.55 -16.78 0.53
C ASP A 10 27.91 -16.54 -0.95
N LEU A 11 28.90 -17.27 -1.51
CA LEU A 11 29.29 -17.19 -2.92
C LEU A 11 28.25 -17.83 -3.86
N LEU A 12 27.62 -18.92 -3.44
CA LEU A 12 26.52 -19.55 -4.21
C LEU A 12 25.28 -18.67 -4.19
N ASP A 13 24.99 -18.06 -3.05
CA ASP A 13 23.87 -17.11 -2.92
C ASP A 13 24.15 -15.82 -3.72
N ALA A 14 25.37 -15.30 -3.68
CA ALA A 14 25.78 -14.15 -4.49
C ALA A 14 25.64 -14.42 -6.00
N LYS A 15 26.01 -15.62 -6.49
CA LYS A 15 25.81 -15.99 -7.88
C LYS A 15 24.33 -16.09 -8.26
N ARG A 16 23.50 -16.70 -7.42
CA ARG A 16 22.04 -16.76 -7.61
C ARG A 16 21.41 -15.39 -7.64
N ILE A 17 21.81 -14.52 -6.72
CA ILE A 17 21.35 -13.12 -6.68
C ILE A 17 21.75 -12.39 -7.96
N ALA A 18 23.00 -12.51 -8.42
CA ALA A 18 23.49 -11.90 -9.65
C ALA A 18 22.70 -12.38 -10.89
N GLU A 19 22.45 -13.69 -11.00
CA GLU A 19 21.63 -14.27 -12.08
C GLU A 19 20.18 -13.75 -12.04
N SER A 20 19.61 -13.60 -10.84
CA SER A 20 18.26 -13.08 -10.64
C SER A 20 18.17 -11.60 -11.00
N LEU A 21 19.18 -10.79 -10.66
CA LEU A 21 19.27 -9.39 -11.04
C LEU A 21 19.44 -9.20 -12.56
N ASP A 22 20.26 -10.01 -13.22
CA ASP A 22 20.38 -9.99 -14.69
C ASP A 22 19.05 -10.36 -15.37
N ARG A 23 18.34 -11.35 -14.85
CA ARG A 23 16.98 -11.70 -15.32
C ARG A 23 15.98 -10.58 -15.12
N LEU A 24 16.02 -9.91 -13.96
CA LEU A 24 15.20 -8.73 -13.68
C LEU A 24 15.46 -7.61 -14.67
N GLU A 25 16.73 -7.30 -14.94
CA GLU A 25 17.11 -6.23 -15.86
C GLU A 25 16.70 -6.56 -17.32
N LYS A 26 16.78 -7.82 -17.73
CA LYS A 26 16.27 -8.28 -19.04
C LYS A 26 14.75 -8.10 -19.14
N LEU A 27 14.00 -8.46 -18.08
CA LEU A 27 12.56 -8.26 -18.04
C LEU A 27 12.19 -6.77 -18.04
N ARG A 28 12.89 -5.95 -17.27
CA ARG A 28 12.71 -4.49 -17.26
C ARG A 28 12.87 -3.91 -18.67
N LYS A 29 13.96 -4.24 -19.36
CA LYS A 29 14.22 -3.80 -20.75
C LYS A 29 13.11 -4.28 -21.69
N SER A 30 12.65 -5.52 -21.55
CA SER A 30 11.53 -6.03 -22.34
C SER A 30 10.23 -5.28 -22.11
N VAL A 31 9.90 -4.98 -20.85
CA VAL A 31 8.72 -4.16 -20.49
C VAL A 31 8.87 -2.75 -21.05
N ARG A 32 10.00 -2.08 -20.79
CA ARG A 32 10.28 -0.73 -21.30
C ARG A 32 10.12 -0.66 -22.81
N ASN A 33 10.77 -1.56 -23.54
CA ASN A 33 10.71 -1.55 -25.01
C ASN A 33 9.29 -1.78 -25.51
N SER A 34 8.51 -2.66 -24.86
CA SER A 34 7.11 -2.87 -25.20
C SER A 34 6.26 -1.62 -24.93
N VAL A 35 6.50 -0.90 -23.81
CA VAL A 35 5.80 0.35 -23.48
C VAL A 35 6.16 1.45 -24.47
N VAL A 36 7.45 1.63 -24.80
CA VAL A 36 7.92 2.62 -25.77
C VAL A 36 7.31 2.35 -27.15
N PHE A 37 7.35 1.11 -27.61
CA PHE A 37 6.74 0.70 -28.88
C PHE A 37 5.24 0.97 -28.89
N PHE A 38 4.54 0.69 -27.80
CA PHE A 38 3.12 0.99 -27.66
C PHE A 38 2.85 2.51 -27.74
N ILE A 39 3.65 3.34 -27.07
CA ILE A 39 3.53 4.80 -27.13
C ILE A 39 3.72 5.29 -28.57
N ILE A 40 4.73 4.76 -29.27
CA ILE A 40 4.97 5.10 -30.70
C ILE A 40 3.75 4.75 -31.54
N ILE A 41 3.20 3.52 -31.43
CA ILE A 41 2.02 3.10 -32.18
C ILE A 41 0.83 4.00 -31.90
N VAL A 42 0.56 4.33 -30.63
CA VAL A 42 -0.57 5.18 -30.23
C VAL A 42 -0.38 6.63 -30.69
N SER A 43 0.86 7.10 -30.84
CA SER A 43 1.16 8.46 -31.31
C SER A 43 1.04 8.61 -32.83
N LEU A 44 1.13 7.52 -33.61
CA LEU A 44 1.03 7.58 -35.06
C LEU A 44 -0.29 8.25 -35.58
N PRO A 45 -1.47 7.99 -34.99
CA PRO A 45 -2.70 8.68 -35.40
C PRO A 45 -2.66 10.20 -35.25
N PHE A 46 -1.88 10.74 -34.29
CA PHE A 46 -1.78 12.20 -34.13
C PHE A 46 -0.99 12.88 -35.23
N LEU A 47 -0.20 12.14 -36.03
CA LEU A 47 0.47 12.67 -37.21
C LEU A 47 -0.52 13.01 -38.33
N SER A 48 -1.79 12.55 -38.25
CA SER A 48 -2.85 12.88 -39.23
C SER A 48 -3.18 14.35 -39.32
N ILE A 49 -2.86 15.12 -38.28
CA ILE A 49 -3.08 16.59 -38.27
C ILE A 49 -2.27 17.28 -39.39
N PHE A 50 -1.22 16.60 -39.88
CA PHE A 50 -0.34 17.11 -40.93
C PHE A 50 -0.57 16.48 -42.31
N VAL A 51 -1.63 15.65 -42.48
CA VAL A 51 -1.91 14.91 -43.72
C VAL A 51 -2.99 15.63 -44.52
N GLU A 52 -2.75 15.84 -45.84
CA GLU A 52 -3.70 16.46 -46.76
C GLU A 52 -4.97 15.63 -46.99
N SER A 53 -6.07 16.30 -47.34
CA SER A 53 -7.45 15.78 -47.31
C SER A 53 -7.73 14.53 -48.18
N GLU A 54 -6.96 14.31 -49.23
CA GLU A 54 -7.21 13.19 -50.18
C GLU A 54 -6.82 11.81 -49.58
N ILE A 55 -5.86 11.77 -48.64
CA ILE A 55 -5.37 10.54 -48.01
C ILE A 55 -6.14 10.22 -46.73
N TYR A 56 -7.01 11.11 -46.28
CA TYR A 56 -7.71 11.03 -45.00
C TYR A 56 -8.57 9.76 -44.82
N GLN A 57 -9.23 9.27 -45.88
CA GLN A 57 -10.06 8.05 -45.77
C GLN A 57 -9.25 6.78 -45.58
N ILE A 58 -8.13 6.64 -46.26
CA ILE A 58 -7.21 5.51 -46.09
C ILE A 58 -6.61 5.53 -44.65
N TYR A 59 -6.31 6.73 -44.20
CA TYR A 59 -5.76 6.96 -42.88
C TYR A 59 -6.73 6.57 -41.75
N GLN A 60 -8.02 6.88 -41.87
CA GLN A 60 -9.06 6.45 -40.92
C GLN A 60 -9.16 4.92 -40.81
N PHE A 61 -8.99 4.20 -41.90
CA PHE A 61 -8.98 2.74 -41.91
C PHE A 61 -7.76 2.19 -41.15
N CYS A 62 -6.61 2.82 -41.31
CA CYS A 62 -5.39 2.49 -40.59
C CYS A 62 -5.51 2.75 -39.08
N ILE A 63 -6.22 3.81 -38.64
CA ILE A 63 -6.48 4.10 -37.22
C ILE A 63 -7.25 2.96 -36.56
N GLY A 64 -8.27 2.40 -37.22
CA GLY A 64 -9.02 1.24 -36.68
C GLY A 64 -8.14 0.02 -36.46
N GLY A 65 -7.23 -0.28 -37.38
CA GLY A 65 -6.24 -1.35 -37.23
C GLY A 65 -5.25 -1.11 -36.09
N VAL A 66 -4.75 0.10 -35.97
CA VAL A 66 -3.84 0.51 -34.89
C VAL A 66 -4.51 0.40 -33.52
N ALA A 67 -5.80 0.76 -33.41
CA ALA A 67 -6.54 0.61 -32.15
C ALA A 67 -6.68 -0.85 -31.71
N LEU A 68 -6.99 -1.76 -32.65
CA LEU A 68 -7.06 -3.20 -32.37
C LEU A 68 -5.70 -3.78 -31.94
N ILE A 69 -4.63 -3.44 -32.66
CA ILE A 69 -3.26 -3.83 -32.31
C ILE A 69 -2.91 -3.28 -30.92
N GLY A 70 -3.32 -2.04 -30.62
CA GLY A 70 -3.10 -1.40 -29.33
C GLY A 70 -3.73 -2.16 -28.17
N ILE A 71 -4.95 -2.67 -28.32
CA ILE A 71 -5.64 -3.46 -27.28
C ILE A 71 -4.91 -4.79 -27.01
N ILE A 72 -4.53 -5.52 -28.08
CA ILE A 72 -3.82 -6.79 -27.97
C ILE A 72 -2.45 -6.58 -27.33
N PHE A 73 -1.72 -5.56 -27.76
CA PHE A 73 -0.40 -5.23 -27.22
C PHE A 73 -0.46 -4.76 -25.77
N GLY A 74 -1.50 -3.98 -25.41
CA GLY A 74 -1.73 -3.54 -24.04
C GLY A 74 -1.89 -4.71 -23.07
N SER A 75 -2.63 -5.75 -23.45
CA SER A 75 -2.79 -6.95 -22.63
C SER A 75 -1.46 -7.70 -22.42
N THR A 76 -0.62 -7.75 -23.46
CA THR A 76 0.71 -8.38 -23.40
C THR A 76 1.67 -7.59 -22.51
N ILE A 77 1.62 -6.25 -22.56
CA ILE A 77 2.42 -5.39 -21.70
C ILE A 77 2.04 -5.60 -20.23
N ASN A 78 0.75 -5.66 -19.92
CA ASN A 78 0.29 -5.88 -18.55
C ASN A 78 0.77 -7.25 -18.00
N LYS A 79 0.73 -8.30 -18.82
CA LYS A 79 1.30 -9.60 -18.43
C LYS A 79 2.79 -9.51 -18.14
N LYS A 80 3.57 -8.84 -19.01
CA LYS A 80 5.01 -8.66 -18.79
C LYS A 80 5.31 -7.83 -17.54
N LYS A 81 4.55 -6.74 -17.31
CA LYS A 81 4.67 -5.93 -16.08
C LYS A 81 4.42 -6.76 -14.84
N ARG A 82 3.37 -7.59 -14.84
CA ARG A 82 3.06 -8.47 -13.71
C ARG A 82 4.18 -9.48 -13.42
N VAL A 83 4.74 -10.11 -14.45
CA VAL A 83 5.88 -11.04 -14.28
C VAL A 83 7.10 -10.32 -13.75
N TYR A 84 7.38 -9.11 -14.25
CA TYR A 84 8.49 -8.28 -13.80
C TYR A 84 8.31 -7.85 -12.34
N LYS A 85 7.13 -7.33 -11.97
CA LYS A 85 6.80 -6.96 -10.58
C LYS A 85 6.93 -8.15 -9.63
N LYS A 86 6.39 -9.33 -10.03
CA LYS A 86 6.48 -10.53 -9.20
C LYS A 86 7.92 -10.96 -8.94
N LEU A 87 8.77 -10.95 -9.96
CA LEU A 87 10.19 -11.30 -9.78
C LEU A 87 10.93 -10.25 -8.95
N TYR A 88 10.65 -8.95 -9.15
CA TYR A 88 11.22 -7.87 -8.35
C TYR A 88 10.87 -8.02 -6.86
N ASN A 89 9.61 -8.29 -6.59
CA ASN A 89 9.12 -8.48 -5.23
C ASN A 89 9.76 -9.70 -4.56
N GLU A 90 9.91 -10.81 -5.28
CA GLU A 90 10.54 -12.03 -4.75
C GLU A 90 12.04 -11.84 -4.49
N VAL A 91 12.75 -11.19 -5.43
CA VAL A 91 14.23 -11.07 -5.36
C VAL A 91 14.67 -9.94 -4.44
N ILE A 92 13.99 -8.80 -4.47
CA ILE A 92 14.45 -7.60 -3.75
C ILE A 92 13.60 -7.37 -2.50
N VAL A 93 12.28 -7.23 -2.66
CA VAL A 93 11.41 -6.86 -1.54
C VAL A 93 11.45 -7.90 -0.45
N ARG A 94 11.17 -9.16 -0.79
CA ARG A 94 11.16 -10.26 0.17
C ARG A 94 12.48 -10.41 0.90
N THR A 95 13.61 -10.35 0.18
CA THR A 95 14.95 -10.47 0.78
C THR A 95 15.23 -9.38 1.81
N VAL A 96 14.75 -8.16 1.58
CA VAL A 96 14.91 -7.08 2.56
C VAL A 96 14.03 -7.31 3.78
N PHE A 97 12.77 -7.70 3.58
CA PHE A 97 11.84 -7.95 4.69
C PHE A 97 12.28 -9.13 5.57
N GLU A 98 12.79 -10.22 5.01
CA GLU A 98 13.29 -11.40 5.73
C GLU A 98 14.48 -11.10 6.65
N ARG A 99 15.17 -9.95 6.47
CA ARG A 99 16.23 -9.51 7.40
C ARG A 99 15.70 -8.97 8.72
N TYR A 100 14.45 -8.51 8.75
CA TYR A 100 13.86 -7.80 9.89
C TYR A 100 12.69 -8.57 10.52
N PHE A 101 12.01 -9.41 9.74
CA PHE A 101 10.78 -10.09 10.12
C PHE A 101 10.86 -11.58 9.83
N ASP A 102 10.16 -12.35 10.64
CA ASP A 102 9.83 -13.75 10.31
C ASP A 102 8.62 -13.74 9.36
N ILE A 103 8.89 -13.80 8.06
CA ILE A 103 7.88 -13.70 7.01
C ILE A 103 7.23 -15.07 6.79
N ARG A 104 5.91 -15.14 7.01
CA ARG A 104 5.11 -16.34 6.75
C ARG A 104 4.61 -16.40 5.32
N GLU A 105 4.18 -15.26 4.77
CA GLU A 105 3.66 -15.18 3.41
C GLU A 105 3.95 -13.82 2.79
N PHE A 106 4.27 -13.86 1.48
CA PHE A 106 4.35 -12.68 0.63
C PHE A 106 3.72 -12.98 -0.73
N ASN A 107 2.71 -12.22 -1.12
CA ASN A 107 1.98 -12.43 -2.38
C ASN A 107 1.59 -11.09 -3.03
N SER A 108 2.06 -10.90 -4.27
CA SER A 108 1.82 -9.66 -5.02
C SER A 108 0.42 -9.55 -5.65
N ASP A 109 -0.31 -10.67 -5.74
CA ASP A 109 -1.54 -10.74 -6.53
C ASP A 109 -2.80 -10.44 -5.73
N TYR A 110 -2.76 -10.50 -4.41
CA TYR A 110 -3.87 -10.17 -3.52
C TYR A 110 -3.40 -9.39 -2.28
N GLY A 111 -4.36 -8.90 -1.51
CA GLY A 111 -4.10 -8.15 -0.29
C GLY A 111 -5.15 -8.42 0.79
N ILE A 112 -5.18 -7.55 1.80
CA ILE A 112 -6.17 -7.61 2.88
C ILE A 112 -7.58 -7.57 2.28
N PRO A 113 -8.51 -8.46 2.71
CA PRO A 113 -9.84 -8.53 2.13
C PRO A 113 -10.69 -7.29 2.46
N TYR A 114 -11.56 -6.90 1.53
CA TYR A 114 -12.50 -5.78 1.69
C TYR A 114 -13.26 -5.80 3.01
N SER A 115 -13.74 -6.98 3.42
CA SER A 115 -14.51 -7.15 4.66
C SER A 115 -13.72 -6.79 5.92
N ALA A 116 -12.42 -7.07 5.95
CA ALA A 116 -11.57 -6.75 7.10
C ALA A 116 -11.53 -5.24 7.33
N ILE A 117 -11.36 -4.45 6.27
CA ILE A 117 -11.33 -2.98 6.36
C ILE A 117 -12.73 -2.42 6.60
N LYS A 118 -13.74 -2.91 5.88
CA LYS A 118 -15.14 -2.47 6.06
C LYS A 118 -15.62 -2.64 7.49
N ASN A 119 -15.25 -3.74 8.15
CA ASN A 119 -15.67 -4.04 9.51
C ASN A 119 -15.10 -3.09 10.56
N THR A 120 -14.01 -2.36 10.24
CA THR A 120 -13.45 -1.32 11.12
C THR A 120 -14.33 -0.07 11.21
N ARG A 121 -15.19 0.17 10.22
CA ARG A 121 -16.03 1.37 10.11
C ARG A 121 -15.26 2.70 10.14
N MET A 122 -13.96 2.68 9.84
CA MET A 122 -13.09 3.86 9.95
C MET A 122 -13.35 4.89 8.89
N MET A 123 -13.84 4.47 7.71
CA MET A 123 -13.89 5.33 6.55
C MET A 123 -14.96 4.91 5.55
N LYS A 124 -15.27 5.81 4.62
CA LYS A 124 -16.10 5.50 3.45
C LYS A 124 -15.45 4.43 2.60
N MET A 125 -16.20 3.40 2.27
CA MET A 125 -15.69 2.26 1.53
C MET A 125 -15.83 2.39 0.01
N GLY A 126 -16.67 3.30 -0.48
CA GLY A 126 -16.92 3.44 -1.92
C GLY A 126 -17.47 2.15 -2.56
N ASN A 127 -17.46 2.13 -3.89
CA ASN A 127 -17.92 0.99 -4.68
C ASN A 127 -16.79 0.25 -5.42
N THR A 128 -15.57 0.74 -5.32
CA THR A 128 -14.38 0.12 -5.94
C THR A 128 -13.32 -0.12 -4.89
N TYR A 129 -12.82 -1.34 -4.85
CA TYR A 129 -11.79 -1.81 -3.93
C TYR A 129 -10.71 -2.58 -4.68
N SER A 130 -9.46 -2.28 -4.39
CA SER A 130 -8.30 -3.01 -4.87
C SER A 130 -7.30 -3.18 -3.73
N SER A 131 -6.76 -4.38 -3.58
CA SER A 131 -5.70 -4.65 -2.62
C SER A 131 -4.71 -5.67 -3.19
N ASN A 132 -3.43 -5.40 -3.01
CA ASN A 132 -2.31 -6.19 -3.53
C ASN A 132 -1.11 -6.13 -2.59
N ASP A 133 -0.06 -6.87 -2.94
CA ASP A 133 1.21 -6.92 -2.19
C ASP A 133 1.00 -7.33 -0.71
N PHE A 134 0.23 -8.42 -0.52
CA PHE A 134 0.02 -9.00 0.79
C PHE A 134 1.33 -9.51 1.38
N LEU A 135 1.61 -9.10 2.60
CA LEU A 135 2.73 -9.60 3.38
C LEU A 135 2.26 -9.85 4.80
N CYS A 136 2.56 -11.02 5.36
CA CYS A 136 2.35 -11.29 6.77
C CYS A 136 3.55 -11.99 7.41
N GLY A 137 3.71 -11.74 8.69
CA GLY A 137 4.83 -12.27 9.45
C GLY A 137 4.74 -11.89 10.91
N GLU A 138 5.88 -11.97 11.57
CA GLU A 138 6.05 -11.63 12.98
C GLU A 138 7.23 -10.68 13.19
N TYR A 139 7.03 -9.74 14.12
CA TYR A 139 8.08 -8.89 14.66
C TYR A 139 7.93 -8.77 16.17
N LYS A 140 8.97 -9.12 16.95
CA LYS A 140 8.94 -9.14 18.43
C LYS A 140 7.73 -9.89 19.01
N ASN A 141 7.40 -11.04 18.43
CA ASN A 141 6.23 -11.87 18.78
C ASN A 141 4.87 -11.16 18.58
N ILE A 142 4.82 -10.13 17.75
CA ILE A 142 3.59 -9.50 17.29
C ILE A 142 3.36 -9.93 15.85
N ALA A 143 2.28 -10.66 15.62
CA ALA A 143 1.85 -11.02 14.28
C ALA A 143 1.29 -9.78 13.58
N PHE A 144 1.68 -9.61 12.33
CA PHE A 144 1.20 -8.51 11.51
C PHE A 144 0.87 -8.99 10.09
N SER A 145 -0.02 -8.26 9.45
CA SER A 145 -0.23 -8.33 8.00
C SER A 145 -0.32 -6.93 7.43
N GLN A 146 0.09 -6.79 6.18
CA GLN A 146 -0.04 -5.53 5.45
C GLN A 146 -0.35 -5.76 3.98
N SER A 147 -0.91 -4.75 3.33
CA SER A 147 -1.03 -4.68 1.88
C SER A 147 -1.21 -3.24 1.40
N ASP A 148 -0.98 -3.03 0.11
CA ASP A 148 -1.41 -1.81 -0.54
C ASP A 148 -2.91 -1.88 -0.82
N VAL A 149 -3.62 -0.80 -0.51
CA VAL A 149 -5.07 -0.72 -0.61
C VAL A 149 -5.46 0.56 -1.35
N THR A 150 -6.39 0.41 -2.29
CA THR A 150 -7.06 1.54 -2.93
C THR A 150 -8.56 1.38 -2.77
N ILE A 151 -9.21 2.41 -2.24
CA ILE A 151 -10.66 2.49 -2.04
C ILE A 151 -11.16 3.75 -2.74
N SER A 152 -12.07 3.58 -3.68
CA SER A 152 -12.62 4.69 -4.44
C SER A 152 -14.11 4.52 -4.70
N GLU A 153 -14.74 5.63 -5.04
CA GLU A 153 -16.11 5.65 -5.51
C GLU A 153 -16.14 6.12 -6.95
N GLU A 154 -16.75 5.33 -7.80
CA GLU A 154 -16.90 5.60 -9.22
C GLU A 154 -18.36 5.91 -9.55
N HIS A 155 -18.59 7.06 -10.15
CA HIS A 155 -19.89 7.48 -10.64
C HIS A 155 -19.89 7.56 -12.16
N TYR A 156 -20.91 7.01 -12.78
CA TYR A 156 -21.12 7.07 -14.22
C TYR A 156 -22.31 7.99 -14.50
N THR A 157 -22.06 9.09 -15.23
CA THR A 157 -23.11 10.00 -15.71
C THR A 157 -23.10 9.94 -17.23
N GLY A 158 -23.95 9.08 -17.80
CA GLY A 158 -23.93 8.80 -19.23
C GLY A 158 -22.60 8.15 -19.65
N ARG A 159 -21.83 8.83 -20.50
CA ARG A 159 -20.49 8.36 -20.97
C ARG A 159 -19.32 8.87 -20.13
N GLN A 160 -19.58 9.73 -19.16
CA GLN A 160 -18.53 10.27 -18.28
C GLN A 160 -18.39 9.42 -17.04
N LYS A 161 -17.14 9.07 -16.72
CA LYS A 161 -16.73 8.39 -15.48
C LYS A 161 -16.02 9.39 -14.60
N THR A 162 -16.54 9.60 -13.39
CA THR A 162 -15.87 10.38 -12.34
C THR A 162 -15.46 9.43 -11.23
N SER A 163 -14.24 9.55 -10.72
CA SER A 163 -13.73 8.71 -9.64
C SER A 163 -13.20 9.58 -8.51
N ILE A 164 -13.62 9.28 -7.29
CA ILE A 164 -13.13 9.91 -6.05
C ILE A 164 -12.38 8.85 -5.26
N THR A 165 -11.09 9.04 -5.05
CA THR A 165 -10.28 8.14 -4.23
C THR A 165 -10.38 8.54 -2.77
N TYR A 166 -10.93 7.65 -1.93
CA TYR A 166 -11.08 7.85 -0.49
C TYR A 166 -9.82 7.46 0.26
N PHE A 167 -9.19 6.37 -0.15
CA PHE A 167 -7.93 5.88 0.43
C PHE A 167 -7.04 5.33 -0.67
N LYS A 168 -5.76 5.64 -0.62
CA LYS A 168 -4.72 4.97 -1.39
C LYS A 168 -3.44 4.96 -0.59
N GLY A 169 -2.92 3.78 -0.30
CA GLY A 169 -1.71 3.60 0.47
C GLY A 169 -1.68 2.27 1.20
N ARG A 170 -0.94 2.21 2.28
CA ARG A 170 -0.71 0.98 3.03
C ARG A 170 -1.72 0.79 4.14
N TRP A 171 -2.24 -0.43 4.23
CA TRP A 171 -3.05 -0.89 5.34
C TRP A 171 -2.33 -1.99 6.08
N MET A 172 -2.22 -1.84 7.40
CA MET A 172 -1.57 -2.80 8.28
C MET A 172 -2.54 -3.26 9.34
N VAL A 173 -2.42 -4.53 9.75
CA VAL A 173 -3.17 -5.13 10.85
C VAL A 173 -2.19 -5.80 11.77
N PHE A 174 -2.22 -5.46 13.05
CA PHE A 174 -1.42 -6.06 14.10
C PHE A 174 -2.32 -6.82 15.05
N ASP A 175 -1.94 -8.04 15.40
CA ASP A 175 -2.68 -8.82 16.38
C ASP A 175 -2.25 -8.41 17.79
N PHE A 176 -3.23 -7.94 18.54
CA PHE A 176 -3.09 -7.71 19.97
C PHE A 176 -3.44 -8.96 20.76
N ASN A 177 -2.66 -9.27 21.77
CA ASN A 177 -2.97 -10.39 22.67
C ASN A 177 -4.07 -10.06 23.71
N LYS A 178 -4.81 -8.98 23.53
CA LYS A 178 -5.91 -8.54 24.39
C LYS A 178 -7.13 -8.23 23.52
N ASN A 179 -8.29 -8.71 23.95
CA ASN A 179 -9.56 -8.27 23.37
C ASN A 179 -9.91 -6.89 23.93
N PHE A 180 -10.24 -5.98 23.04
CA PHE A 180 -10.80 -4.69 23.38
C PHE A 180 -12.31 -4.81 23.50
N ASP A 181 -12.87 -4.30 24.63
CA ASP A 181 -14.32 -4.25 24.83
C ASP A 181 -14.96 -3.00 24.19
N CYS A 182 -14.23 -2.36 23.30
CA CYS A 182 -14.69 -1.23 22.51
C CYS A 182 -14.10 -1.24 21.10
N ASP A 183 -14.77 -0.52 20.20
CA ASP A 183 -14.20 -0.05 18.96
C ASP A 183 -13.74 1.41 19.20
N LEU A 184 -12.45 1.68 18.97
CA LEU A 184 -11.87 3.01 19.07
C LEU A 184 -11.26 3.40 17.74
N LEU A 185 -11.76 4.48 17.17
CA LEU A 185 -11.31 5.07 15.91
C LEU A 185 -10.55 6.36 16.19
N VAL A 186 -9.33 6.44 15.67
CA VAL A 186 -8.51 7.66 15.73
C VAL A 186 -8.00 7.97 14.35
N HIS A 187 -8.28 9.14 13.82
CA HIS A 187 -7.80 9.53 12.50
C HIS A 187 -7.19 10.93 12.49
N ASP A 188 -6.18 11.11 11.64
CA ASP A 188 -5.62 12.42 11.35
C ASP A 188 -6.71 13.37 10.84
N LYS A 189 -6.72 14.60 11.31
CA LYS A 189 -7.69 15.62 10.87
C LYS A 189 -7.59 15.97 9.39
N SER A 190 -6.44 15.72 8.77
CA SER A 190 -6.28 15.88 7.32
C SER A 190 -6.96 14.76 6.50
N PHE A 191 -7.45 13.72 7.15
CA PHE A 191 -8.17 12.63 6.49
C PHE A 191 -9.66 12.95 6.36
N ASN A 192 -10.10 13.36 5.16
CA ASN A 192 -11.45 13.87 4.92
C ASN A 192 -12.53 12.80 4.69
N TYR A 193 -12.15 11.52 4.63
CA TYR A 193 -13.08 10.43 4.27
C TYR A 193 -13.39 9.48 5.41
N ALA A 194 -13.12 9.88 6.65
CA ALA A 194 -13.56 9.15 7.83
C ALA A 194 -15.10 9.01 7.82
N ASP A 195 -15.60 7.84 8.15
CA ASP A 195 -17.04 7.57 8.19
C ASP A 195 -17.41 6.88 9.51
N HIS A 196 -17.61 7.69 10.52
CA HIS A 196 -18.05 7.29 11.84
C HIS A 196 -19.53 7.68 12.07
N ARG A 197 -20.28 7.84 10.97
CA ARG A 197 -21.67 8.28 11.06
C ARG A 197 -22.53 7.24 11.76
N LYS A 198 -23.43 7.77 12.59
CA LYS A 198 -24.48 7.05 13.31
C LYS A 198 -25.28 6.15 12.35
N ASN A 199 -25.15 4.84 12.50
CA ASN A 199 -26.14 3.91 11.95
C ASN A 199 -27.28 3.81 12.96
N LEU A 200 -28.53 4.00 12.51
CA LEU A 200 -29.76 3.95 13.32
C LEU A 200 -29.93 2.69 14.18
N PHE A 201 -29.08 1.67 13.97
CA PHE A 201 -29.19 0.34 14.61
C PHE A 201 -27.92 -0.14 15.34
N SER A 202 -26.87 0.67 15.48
CA SER A 202 -25.64 0.27 16.19
C SER A 202 -25.36 1.17 17.38
N LYS A 203 -24.65 0.64 18.41
CA LYS A 203 -24.07 1.48 19.46
C LYS A 203 -23.31 2.62 18.80
N GLU A 204 -23.74 3.82 19.07
CA GLU A 204 -23.26 5.02 18.40
C GLU A 204 -21.83 5.29 18.82
N PHE A 205 -20.98 5.64 17.86
CA PHE A 205 -19.67 6.20 18.15
C PHE A 205 -19.86 7.64 18.65
N GLU A 206 -19.32 7.93 19.82
CA GLU A 206 -19.25 9.28 20.37
C GLU A 206 -17.87 9.86 20.14
N LYS A 207 -17.83 11.16 19.83
CA LYS A 207 -16.57 11.90 19.72
C LYS A 207 -16.03 12.15 21.12
N ILE A 208 -14.82 11.70 21.37
CA ILE A 208 -14.13 11.92 22.65
C ILE A 208 -12.91 12.82 22.47
N ARG A 209 -12.47 13.41 23.58
CA ARG A 209 -11.25 14.19 23.66
C ARG A 209 -10.39 13.68 24.80
N PHE A 210 -9.12 13.47 24.53
CA PHE A 210 -8.13 13.11 25.52
C PHE A 210 -7.55 14.38 26.20
N GLU A 211 -6.80 14.19 27.25
CA GLU A 211 -6.20 15.33 27.99
C GLU A 211 -5.06 16.02 27.23
N ASN A 212 -4.39 15.31 26.30
CA ASN A 212 -3.27 15.83 25.52
C ASN A 212 -3.76 16.78 24.44
N ILE A 213 -3.40 18.07 24.54
CA ILE A 213 -3.82 19.14 23.64
C ILE A 213 -3.23 18.93 22.23
N GLU A 214 -1.96 18.55 22.12
CA GLU A 214 -1.27 18.37 20.84
C GLU A 214 -1.86 17.17 20.07
N PHE A 215 -2.15 16.09 20.77
CA PHE A 215 -2.87 14.95 20.21
C PHE A 215 -4.24 15.36 19.65
N ASN A 216 -5.03 16.11 20.43
CA ASN A 216 -6.35 16.57 19.98
C ASN A 216 -6.28 17.62 18.85
N LYS A 217 -5.17 18.32 18.67
CA LYS A 217 -4.94 19.18 17.50
C LYS A 217 -4.68 18.34 16.24
N ALA A 218 -3.96 17.23 16.37
CA ALA A 218 -3.57 16.36 15.27
C ALA A 218 -4.67 15.37 14.86
N PHE A 219 -5.37 14.79 15.83
CA PHE A 219 -6.32 13.69 15.63
C PHE A 219 -7.74 14.02 16.06
N GLU A 220 -8.68 13.27 15.49
CA GLU A 220 -10.05 13.12 15.98
C GLU A 220 -10.27 11.68 16.44
N SER A 221 -10.96 11.52 17.57
CA SER A 221 -11.18 10.21 18.21
C SER A 221 -12.66 9.96 18.43
N TYR A 222 -13.11 8.72 18.14
CA TYR A 222 -14.47 8.25 18.26
C TYR A 222 -14.51 6.86 18.85
N THR A 223 -15.42 6.61 19.78
CA THR A 223 -15.54 5.31 20.45
C THR A 223 -16.99 5.00 20.82
N ASN A 224 -17.28 3.72 20.99
CA ASN A 224 -18.55 3.23 21.57
C ASN A 224 -18.44 2.92 23.09
N ASN A 225 -17.25 3.12 23.69
CA ASN A 225 -16.99 2.96 25.12
C ASN A 225 -15.82 3.86 25.55
N GLU A 226 -16.17 5.01 26.14
CA GLU A 226 -15.19 6.03 26.54
C GLU A 226 -14.22 5.55 27.60
N GLN A 227 -14.67 4.79 28.60
CA GLN A 227 -13.83 4.29 29.68
C GLN A 227 -12.73 3.40 29.13
N GLU A 228 -13.07 2.44 28.26
CA GLU A 228 -12.09 1.52 27.67
C GLU A 228 -11.14 2.28 26.72
N ALA A 229 -11.63 3.30 26.00
CA ALA A 229 -10.79 4.12 25.14
C ALA A 229 -9.68 4.84 25.91
N PHE A 230 -9.92 5.33 27.12
CA PHE A 230 -8.91 5.94 27.99
C PHE A 230 -7.89 4.92 28.51
N TYR A 231 -8.29 3.65 28.67
CA TYR A 231 -7.35 2.58 29.00
C TYR A 231 -6.43 2.21 27.83
N ILE A 232 -6.94 2.28 26.59
CA ILE A 232 -6.18 1.98 25.38
C ILE A 232 -5.20 3.11 25.07
N ILE A 233 -5.69 4.34 25.00
CA ILE A 233 -4.90 5.52 24.64
C ILE A 233 -4.33 6.19 25.87
N THR A 234 -3.23 5.64 26.37
CA THR A 234 -2.45 6.24 27.45
C THR A 234 -1.70 7.50 26.98
N PRO A 235 -1.23 8.38 27.88
CA PRO A 235 -0.41 9.54 27.51
C PRO A 235 0.78 9.15 26.60
N HIS A 236 1.46 8.06 26.91
CA HIS A 236 2.58 7.56 26.10
C HIS A 236 2.13 7.18 24.68
N ILE A 237 0.99 6.53 24.51
CA ILE A 237 0.46 6.18 23.19
C ILE A 237 0.08 7.44 22.41
N MET A 238 -0.49 8.47 23.05
CA MET A 238 -0.81 9.75 22.41
C MET A 238 0.45 10.44 21.89
N ASP A 239 1.51 10.49 22.69
CA ASP A 239 2.79 11.07 22.27
C ASP A 239 3.40 10.27 21.11
N SER A 240 3.41 8.95 21.21
CA SER A 240 3.90 8.06 20.16
C SER A 240 3.12 8.20 18.84
N MET A 241 1.80 8.28 18.89
CA MET A 241 0.97 8.49 17.70
C MET A 241 1.24 9.86 17.06
N THR A 242 1.45 10.89 17.87
CA THR A 242 1.78 12.24 17.39
C THR A 242 3.16 12.24 16.71
N GLU A 243 4.16 11.60 17.31
CA GLU A 243 5.49 11.44 16.73
C GLU A 243 5.47 10.62 15.43
N LEU A 244 4.70 9.52 15.40
CA LEU A 244 4.50 8.71 14.20
C LEU A 244 3.88 9.53 13.06
N ARG A 245 2.92 10.40 13.37
CA ARG A 245 2.31 11.30 12.39
C ARG A 245 3.34 12.24 11.77
N GLU A 246 4.22 12.82 12.58
CA GLU A 246 5.26 13.74 12.10
C GLU A 246 6.30 13.03 11.21
N LYS A 247 6.64 11.78 11.56
CA LYS A 247 7.62 10.96 10.83
C LYS A 247 7.06 10.24 9.62
N THR A 248 5.72 10.18 9.48
CA THR A 248 5.04 9.42 8.42
C THR A 248 4.52 10.38 7.35
N ASN A 249 4.89 10.14 6.10
CA ASN A 249 4.30 10.89 5.00
C ASN A 249 2.91 10.33 4.69
N GLY A 250 1.86 11.13 4.93
CA GLY A 250 0.46 10.76 4.70
C GLY A 250 -0.40 10.84 5.96
N ALA A 251 -1.71 10.83 5.77
CA ALA A 251 -2.66 10.83 6.88
C ALA A 251 -2.73 9.45 7.53
N LEU A 252 -2.66 9.42 8.87
CA LEU A 252 -2.74 8.20 9.66
C LEU A 252 -4.16 7.95 10.16
N ILE A 253 -4.55 6.69 10.16
CA ILE A 253 -5.85 6.21 10.64
C ILE A 253 -5.61 4.97 11.50
N PHE A 254 -6.19 4.92 12.70
CA PHE A 254 -6.05 3.82 13.64
C PHE A 254 -7.43 3.31 14.04
N CYS A 255 -7.58 1.99 14.13
CA CYS A 255 -8.75 1.35 14.71
C CYS A 255 -8.32 0.24 15.65
N PHE A 256 -8.67 0.39 16.91
CA PHE A 256 -8.57 -0.67 17.91
C PHE A 256 -9.93 -1.34 17.98
N CYS A 257 -10.00 -2.57 17.57
CA CYS A 257 -11.25 -3.34 17.58
C CYS A 257 -10.97 -4.82 17.82
N ARG A 258 -11.79 -5.46 18.66
CA ARG A 258 -11.61 -6.86 19.05
C ARG A 258 -10.21 -7.09 19.65
N ASN A 259 -9.36 -7.89 18.97
CA ASN A 259 -7.97 -8.14 19.34
C ASN A 259 -6.99 -7.60 18.29
N GLN A 260 -7.40 -6.60 17.50
CA GLN A 260 -6.60 -6.10 16.39
C GLN A 260 -6.45 -4.57 16.42
N LEU A 261 -5.27 -4.13 16.02
CA LEU A 261 -5.00 -2.74 15.67
C LEU A 261 -4.86 -2.64 14.16
N HIS A 262 -5.79 -1.96 13.52
CA HIS A 262 -5.68 -1.58 12.12
C HIS A 262 -5.04 -0.21 12.00
N ILE A 263 -4.08 -0.08 11.10
CA ILE A 263 -3.42 1.20 10.79
C ILE A 263 -3.46 1.42 9.29
N GLY A 264 -4.05 2.55 8.88
CA GLY A 264 -4.02 3.01 7.49
C GLY A 264 -3.07 4.19 7.33
N VAL A 265 -2.18 4.12 6.34
CA VAL A 265 -1.29 5.21 5.92
C VAL A 265 -1.75 5.69 4.55
N ASN A 266 -2.53 6.78 4.51
CA ASN A 266 -3.06 7.35 3.27
C ASN A 266 -2.06 8.33 2.67
N ASN A 267 -1.09 7.83 1.92
CA ASN A 267 -0.01 8.61 1.31
C ASN A 267 -0.08 8.68 -0.22
N ARG A 268 -1.10 8.11 -0.83
CA ARG A 268 -1.33 8.00 -2.28
C ARG A 268 -0.21 7.27 -3.04
N ARG A 269 0.63 6.53 -2.35
CA ARG A 269 1.70 5.72 -2.95
C ARG A 269 1.25 4.27 -3.08
N ASP A 270 1.74 3.62 -4.11
CA ASP A 270 1.74 2.17 -4.30
C ASP A 270 3.15 1.71 -3.91
N ALA A 271 3.27 0.79 -2.96
CA ALA A 271 4.56 0.32 -2.51
C ALA A 271 5.09 -0.76 -3.47
N PHE A 272 6.42 -0.97 -3.43
CA PHE A 272 7.09 -2.04 -4.15
C PHE A 272 6.91 -2.01 -5.68
N GLU A 273 6.67 -0.83 -6.27
CA GLU A 273 6.62 -0.69 -7.73
C GLU A 273 8.03 -0.63 -8.33
N PRO A 274 8.41 -1.62 -9.15
CA PRO A 274 9.72 -1.63 -9.76
C PRO A 274 9.88 -0.57 -10.85
N PRO A 275 11.07 0.05 -10.99
CA PRO A 275 11.33 1.05 -12.01
C PRO A 275 11.29 0.42 -13.40
N ILE A 276 10.61 1.08 -14.37
CA ILE A 276 10.53 0.61 -15.76
C ILE A 276 11.56 1.33 -16.65
N PHE A 277 11.63 2.66 -16.52
CA PHE A 277 12.43 3.49 -17.41
C PHE A 277 13.86 3.73 -16.92
N ARG A 278 14.11 3.59 -15.61
CA ARG A 278 15.44 3.69 -15.01
C ARG A 278 16.01 2.28 -14.78
N PRO A 279 17.33 2.10 -14.81
CA PRO A 279 17.97 0.87 -14.35
C PRO A 279 17.57 0.56 -12.90
N ILE A 280 17.61 -0.72 -12.54
CA ILE A 280 17.41 -1.12 -11.16
C ILE A 280 18.66 -0.75 -10.38
N ASP A 281 18.53 0.28 -9.54
CA ASP A 281 19.52 0.61 -8.53
C ASP A 281 19.16 -0.15 -7.25
N VAL A 282 19.93 -1.17 -6.94
CA VAL A 282 19.67 -2.07 -5.81
C VAL A 282 19.81 -1.31 -4.48
N GLU A 283 20.75 -0.39 -4.37
CA GLU A 283 20.96 0.39 -3.14
C GLU A 283 19.78 1.33 -2.87
N SER A 284 19.31 2.03 -3.91
CA SER A 284 18.12 2.87 -3.82
C SER A 284 16.88 2.05 -3.50
N ALA A 285 16.70 0.89 -4.15
CA ALA A 285 15.57 -0.01 -3.89
C ALA A 285 15.59 -0.54 -2.45
N ILE A 286 16.74 -0.93 -1.92
CA ILE A 286 16.89 -1.36 -0.52
C ILE A 286 16.56 -0.19 0.43
N SER A 287 17.00 1.03 0.13
CA SER A 287 16.69 2.21 0.94
C SER A 287 15.18 2.48 1.00
N ASP A 288 14.50 2.45 -0.15
CA ASP A 288 13.07 2.67 -0.23
C ASP A 288 12.29 1.58 0.54
N ILE A 289 12.68 0.31 0.40
CA ILE A 289 12.04 -0.81 1.11
C ILE A 289 12.37 -0.75 2.61
N SER A 290 13.58 -0.35 3.00
CA SER A 290 13.96 -0.16 4.40
C SER A 290 13.12 0.93 5.08
N TYR A 291 12.71 1.97 4.35
CA TYR A 291 11.73 2.92 4.85
C TYR A 291 10.39 2.24 5.15
N ASP A 292 9.91 1.41 4.24
CA ASP A 292 8.66 0.65 4.42
C ASP A 292 8.72 -0.34 5.59
N VAL A 293 9.86 -1.03 5.76
CA VAL A 293 10.16 -1.85 6.94
C VAL A 293 10.12 -1.01 8.22
N SER A 294 10.73 0.19 8.18
CA SER A 294 10.78 1.07 9.34
C SER A 294 9.41 1.55 9.83
N ILE A 295 8.40 1.60 8.95
CA ILE A 295 7.04 1.93 9.33
C ILE A 295 6.49 0.84 10.26
N ILE A 296 6.59 -0.44 9.89
CA ILE A 296 6.09 -1.56 10.70
C ILE A 296 6.79 -1.60 12.05
N THR A 297 8.14 -1.55 12.06
CA THR A 297 8.91 -1.62 13.29
C THR A 297 8.59 -0.46 14.22
N ARG A 298 8.44 0.77 13.69
CA ARG A 298 8.05 1.94 14.47
C ARG A 298 6.68 1.77 15.11
N PHE A 299 5.68 1.30 14.38
CA PHE A 299 4.35 1.07 14.97
C PHE A 299 4.42 0.07 16.12
N VAL A 300 5.16 -1.03 15.97
CA VAL A 300 5.31 -2.01 17.05
C VAL A 300 6.08 -1.43 18.22
N ASP A 301 7.20 -0.75 17.97
CA ASP A 301 8.12 -0.26 19.01
C ASP A 301 7.54 0.97 19.73
N GLU A 302 7.07 1.98 19.01
CA GLU A 302 6.57 3.22 19.58
C GLU A 302 5.24 3.02 20.34
N LEU A 303 4.35 2.18 19.80
CA LEU A 303 3.10 1.85 20.49
C LEU A 303 3.28 0.78 21.57
N ASN A 304 4.51 0.25 21.74
CA ASN A 304 4.85 -0.79 22.72
C ASN A 304 3.92 -2.01 22.65
N LEU A 305 3.60 -2.46 21.42
CA LEU A 305 2.65 -3.54 21.20
C LEU A 305 3.13 -4.87 21.80
N ASP A 306 4.44 -5.04 21.99
CA ASP A 306 5.11 -6.23 22.54
C ASP A 306 5.02 -6.33 24.09
N ARG A 307 4.57 -5.29 24.79
CA ARG A 307 4.52 -5.30 26.26
C ARG A 307 3.50 -6.28 26.80
N LYS A 308 3.94 -7.04 27.84
CA LYS A 308 3.12 -8.01 28.57
C LYS A 308 1.91 -7.39 29.30
N VAL A 309 1.84 -6.07 29.41
CA VAL A 309 0.70 -5.33 30.02
C VAL A 309 -0.63 -5.66 29.30
N TYR A 310 -0.55 -6.03 28.03
CA TYR A 310 -1.71 -6.45 27.24
C TYR A 310 -1.94 -7.98 27.27
N LYS A 311 -1.07 -8.73 27.96
CA LYS A 311 -1.22 -10.19 28.15
C LYS A 311 -1.90 -10.44 29.50
N LYS A 312 -3.18 -10.76 29.50
CA LYS A 312 -3.84 -11.46 30.59
C LYS A 312 -4.15 -12.87 30.17
#